data_150bf963baf4931b1852c9b0262ac531
#
_entry.id   150bf963baf4931b1852c9b0262ac531
#
_cell.length_a   1.000
_cell.length_b   1.000
_cell.length_c   1.000
_cell.angle_alpha   90.00
_cell.angle_beta   90.00
_cell.angle_gamma   90.00
#
_symmetry.space_group_name_H-M   'P 1'
#
loop_
_entity.id
_entity.type
_entity.pdbx_description
1 polymer ?
#
loop_
_entity_poly.entity_id
_entity_poly.type
_entity_poly.pdbx_seq_one_letter_code
_entity_poly.pdbx_strand_id
1 'polypeptide(L)' 'MHELSITRNVVAIVSERAVGQRVTRVRLEIGRLSAVVPDSIRFCFDICAQGTPLEGAELEIVERPGQELLIKEMEVEACA' A
#
# COMPACT_ATOMS: atom_id res chain seq x y z
N MET A 1 3.08 -5.46 15.01
CA MET A 1 1.90 -5.45 15.73
C MET A 1 0.75 -4.86 14.97
N HIS A 2 0.96 -3.84 14.29
CA HIS A 2 -0.16 -3.15 13.67
C HIS A 2 -0.06 -3.12 12.15
N GLU A 3 0.78 -4.00 11.59
CA GLU A 3 0.95 -4.00 10.16
C GLU A 3 -0.35 -4.31 9.43
N LEU A 4 -1.18 -5.18 9.99
CA LEU A 4 -2.46 -5.47 9.36
C LEU A 4 -3.37 -4.25 9.33
N SER A 5 -3.47 -3.53 10.46
CA SER A 5 -4.29 -2.33 10.53
C SER A 5 -3.75 -1.23 9.62
N ILE A 6 -2.43 -1.07 9.62
CA ILE A 6 -1.78 -0.08 8.76
C ILE A 6 -2.06 -0.40 7.30
N THR A 7 -1.93 -1.67 6.93
CA THR A 7 -2.12 -2.09 5.55
C THR A 7 -3.58 -1.93 5.12
N ARG A 8 -4.52 -2.24 6.00
CA ARG A 8 -5.94 -1.99 5.72
C ARG A 8 -6.20 -0.53 5.43
N ASN A 9 -5.60 0.35 6.22
CA ASN A 9 -5.75 1.79 6.02
C ASN A 9 -5.16 2.23 4.69
N VAL A 10 -3.98 1.71 4.34
CA VAL A 10 -3.35 2.01 3.06
C VAL A 10 -4.26 1.59 1.92
N VAL A 11 -4.78 0.36 1.96
CA VAL A 11 -5.65 -0.15 0.91
C VAL A 11 -6.92 0.70 0.81
N ALA A 12 -7.50 1.08 1.95
CA ALA A 12 -8.71 1.88 1.96
C ALA A 12 -8.48 3.26 1.36
N ILE A 13 -7.37 3.91 1.73
CA ILE A 13 -7.04 5.24 1.22
C ILE A 13 -6.80 5.19 -0.29
N VAL A 14 -6.02 4.22 -0.74
CA VAL A 14 -5.70 4.12 -2.17
C VAL A 14 -6.95 3.76 -2.97
N SER A 15 -7.79 2.86 -2.44
CA SER A 15 -9.05 2.49 -3.11
C SER A 15 -9.93 3.71 -3.31
N GLU A 16 -10.03 4.55 -2.28
CA GLU A 16 -10.84 5.75 -2.33
C GLU A 16 -10.31 6.74 -3.38
N ARG A 17 -8.99 6.89 -3.43
CA ARG A 17 -8.36 7.78 -4.39
C ARG A 17 -8.42 7.28 -5.81
N ALA A 18 -8.53 5.98 -6.00
CA ALA A 18 -8.59 5.38 -7.32
C ALA A 18 -9.92 5.64 -8.04
N VAL A 19 -10.97 5.98 -7.30
CA VAL A 19 -12.27 6.36 -7.84
C VAL A 19 -12.81 5.33 -8.83
N GLY A 20 -12.87 4.07 -8.39
CA GLY A 20 -13.41 2.99 -9.19
C GLY A 20 -12.49 2.41 -10.24
N GLN A 21 -11.28 2.97 -10.38
CA GLN A 21 -10.30 2.42 -11.32
C GLN A 21 -9.49 1.32 -10.63
N ARG A 22 -9.00 0.38 -11.45
CA ARG A 22 -8.15 -0.67 -10.94
C ARG A 22 -6.75 -0.12 -10.70
N VAL A 23 -6.19 -0.42 -9.54
CA VAL A 23 -4.84 0.00 -9.19
C VAL A 23 -3.87 -1.08 -9.64
N THR A 24 -2.81 -0.69 -10.34
CA THR A 24 -1.81 -1.64 -10.82
C THR A 24 -0.56 -1.65 -9.96
N ARG A 25 -0.26 -0.53 -9.28
CA ARG A 25 0.93 -0.44 -8.45
C ARG A 25 0.75 0.62 -7.36
N VAL A 26 1.30 0.33 -6.18
CA VAL A 26 1.34 1.28 -5.07
C VAL A 26 2.77 1.37 -4.58
N ARG A 27 3.26 2.58 -4.37
CA ARG A 27 4.57 2.80 -3.77
C ARG A 27 4.42 3.39 -2.38
N LEU A 28 5.03 2.72 -1.41
CA LEU A 28 5.11 3.20 -0.03
C LEU A 28 6.54 3.56 0.31
N GLU A 29 6.69 4.58 1.15
CA GLU A 29 7.98 4.86 1.78
C GLU A 29 7.83 4.60 3.27
N ILE A 30 8.73 3.80 3.81
CA ILE A 30 8.68 3.40 5.22
C ILE A 30 9.95 3.84 5.89
N GLY A 31 9.82 4.60 6.98
CA GLY A 31 10.95 5.04 7.77
C GLY A 31 11.56 3.90 8.55
N ARG A 32 12.87 3.81 8.56
CA ARG A 32 13.58 2.73 9.25
C ARG A 32 13.36 2.76 10.75
N LEU A 33 13.02 3.92 11.28
CA LEU A 33 12.79 4.09 12.72
C LEU A 33 11.32 3.95 13.09
N SER A 34 10.46 3.59 12.13
CA SER A 34 9.01 3.55 12.36
C SER A 34 8.55 2.31 13.10
N ALA A 35 9.40 1.33 13.27
CA ALA A 35 9.06 0.02 13.85
C ALA A 35 8.09 -0.79 12.97
N VAL A 36 7.78 -0.31 11.78
CA VAL A 36 6.96 -1.07 10.82
C VAL A 36 7.88 -2.01 10.05
N VAL A 37 7.50 -3.27 9.99
CA VAL A 37 8.30 -4.30 9.32
C VAL A 37 7.82 -4.42 7.87
N PRO A 38 8.66 -4.07 6.89
CA PRO A 38 8.22 -4.09 5.48
C PRO A 38 7.71 -5.45 5.01
N ASP A 39 8.33 -6.52 5.42
CA ASP A 39 7.90 -7.84 4.99
C ASP A 39 6.51 -8.17 5.51
N SER A 40 6.18 -7.72 6.72
CA SER A 40 4.84 -7.90 7.25
C SER A 40 3.81 -7.10 6.46
N ILE A 41 4.18 -5.91 6.02
CA ILE A 41 3.31 -5.10 5.17
C ILE A 41 3.06 -5.82 3.84
N ARG A 42 4.10 -6.39 3.23
CA ARG A 42 3.94 -7.12 1.97
C ARG A 42 2.99 -8.30 2.13
N PHE A 43 3.15 -9.05 3.22
CA PHE A 43 2.29 -10.20 3.49
C PHE A 43 0.84 -9.76 3.68
N CYS A 44 0.64 -8.73 4.50
CA CYS A 44 -0.71 -8.24 4.79
C CYS A 44 -1.37 -7.62 3.55
N PHE A 45 -0.57 -7.06 2.66
CA PHE A 45 -1.11 -6.38 1.48
C PHE A 45 -1.90 -7.34 0.60
N ASP A 46 -1.36 -8.53 0.36
CA ASP A 46 -2.04 -9.50 -0.48
C ASP A 46 -3.40 -9.88 0.10
N ILE A 47 -3.46 -9.99 1.42
CA ILE A 47 -4.70 -10.35 2.10
C ILE A 47 -5.69 -9.18 2.05
N CYS A 48 -5.22 -7.97 2.39
CA CYS A 48 -6.09 -6.81 2.49
C CYS A 48 -6.59 -6.34 1.12
N ALA A 49 -5.84 -6.61 0.08
CA ALA A 49 -6.18 -6.15 -1.26
C ALA A 49 -7.28 -7.00 -1.92
N GLN A 50 -7.54 -8.19 -1.40
CA GLN A 50 -8.53 -9.07 -2.00
C GLN A 50 -9.91 -8.43 -1.98
N GLY A 51 -10.59 -8.47 -3.14
CA GLY A 51 -11.91 -7.88 -3.28
C GLY A 51 -11.92 -6.37 -3.39
N THR A 52 -10.75 -5.74 -3.52
CA THR A 52 -10.65 -4.29 -3.66
C THR A 52 -10.03 -3.95 -5.01
N PRO A 53 -10.04 -2.66 -5.42
CA PRO A 53 -9.36 -2.26 -6.66
C PRO A 53 -7.85 -2.55 -6.67
N LEU A 54 -7.27 -2.87 -5.53
CA LEU A 54 -5.84 -3.16 -5.42
C LEU A 54 -5.52 -4.64 -5.56
N GLU A 55 -6.50 -5.49 -5.76
CA GLU A 55 -6.23 -6.92 -5.89
C GLU A 55 -5.30 -7.17 -7.07
N GLY A 56 -4.20 -7.88 -6.84
CA GLY A 56 -3.20 -8.13 -7.87
C GLY A 56 -2.24 -6.98 -8.12
N ALA A 57 -2.40 -5.86 -7.43
CA ALA A 57 -1.50 -4.72 -7.61
C ALA A 57 -0.10 -5.04 -7.08
N GLU A 58 0.89 -4.45 -7.71
CA GLU A 58 2.27 -4.54 -7.25
C GLU A 58 2.50 -3.56 -6.11
N LEU A 59 3.13 -4.03 -5.04
CA LEU A 59 3.49 -3.17 -3.92
C LEU A 59 4.99 -2.94 -3.93
N GLU A 60 5.38 -1.68 -4.05
CA GLU A 60 6.77 -1.27 -4.00
C GLU A 60 7.02 -0.57 -2.68
N ILE A 61 8.03 -1.00 -1.94
CA ILE A 61 8.38 -0.39 -0.66
C ILE A 61 9.79 0.15 -0.75
N VAL A 62 9.93 1.44 -0.41
CA VAL A 62 11.22 2.09 -0.34
C VAL A 62 11.47 2.46 1.12
N GLU A 63 12.63 2.05 1.64
CA GLU A 63 12.99 2.40 3.01
C GLU A 63 13.70 3.73 3.03
N ARG A 64 13.34 4.57 4.01
CA ARG A 64 13.91 5.91 4.17
C ARG A 64 14.37 6.11 5.61
N PRO A 65 15.28 7.05 5.84
CA PRO A 65 15.55 7.47 7.20
C PRO A 65 14.30 8.12 7.79
N GLY A 66 14.10 7.97 9.08
CA GLY A 66 12.98 8.63 9.75
C GLY A 66 11.94 7.67 10.28
N GLN A 67 10.79 8.21 10.65
CA GLN A 67 9.77 7.46 11.38
C GLN A 67 8.43 7.37 10.65
N GLU A 68 8.33 7.92 9.45
CA GLU A 68 7.05 8.04 8.77
C GLU A 68 6.78 6.88 7.81
N LEU A 69 5.51 6.61 7.61
CA LEU A 69 5.05 5.75 6.53
C LEU A 69 4.24 6.63 5.59
N LEU A 70 4.63 6.68 4.33
CA LEU A 70 4.00 7.55 3.34
C LEU A 70 3.54 6.73 2.15
N ILE A 71 2.34 7.05 1.66
CA ILE A 71 1.86 6.54 0.38
C ILE A 71 2.31 7.55 -0.67
N LYS A 72 3.34 7.20 -1.43
CA LYS A 72 3.96 8.16 -2.35
C LYS A 72 3.19 8.28 -3.65
N GLU A 73 2.79 7.16 -4.21
CA GLU A 73 2.09 7.21 -5.49
C GLU A 73 1.38 5.90 -5.74
N MET A 74 0.41 5.98 -6.64
CA MET A 74 -0.24 4.78 -7.16
C MET A 74 -0.34 4.91 -8.66
N GLU A 75 -0.41 3.77 -9.34
CA GLU A 75 -0.70 3.72 -10.75
C GLU A 75 -2.01 3.02 -10.95
N VAL A 76 -2.82 3.57 -11.83
CA VAL A 76 -4.11 2.98 -12.16
C VAL A 76 -4.12 2.56 -13.60
N GLU A 77 -5.00 1.61 -13.90
CA GLU A 77 -5.16 1.11 -15.25
C GLU A 77 -5.82 2.19 -16.10
N ALA A 78 -5.26 2.44 -17.28
CA ALA A 78 -5.83 3.43 -18.16
C ALA A 78 -7.21 2.98 -18.63
N CYS A 79 -8.16 3.91 -18.65
CA CYS A 79 -9.45 3.64 -19.22
C CYS A 79 -9.32 3.53 -20.73
N ALA A 80 -9.81 2.45 -21.26
CA ALA A 80 -9.83 2.26 -22.70
C ALA A 80 -10.96 3.08 -23.31
#